data_3b5fc2f9c0323823a09858f4bfc349c6
#
_entry.id   3b5fc2f9c0323823a09858f4bfc349c6
#
_cell.length_a   1.000
_cell.length_b   1.000
_cell.length_c   1.000
_cell.angle_alpha   90.00
_cell.angle_beta   90.00
_cell.angle_gamma   90.00
#
_symmetry.space_group_name_H-M   'P 1'
#
loop_
_entity.id
_entity.type
_entity.pdbx_description
1 polymer ?
#
loop_
_entity_poly.entity_id
_entity_poly.type
_entity_poly.pdbx_seq_one_letter_code
_entity_poly.pdbx_strand_id
1 'polypeptide(L)'
;MRKLIEARPDTRRMRLTRRVGAASFAVLVAACATSQGDADLGKPLPTSVPPGTELKVSASDMQVALTSSGQLGKIPFTIPGWPNVTAGPDVIQAFKGGSVELASNAGIPSIQAHAQGLDTRIVAVLWRSTPNYGLATAPGSNIHTLQDLRGKKIAYSPGQAQGGVVLRSLQQAGLSTKDVTLVQLNSPQFLTALQGKQVDVAPLGEPSLTKYLAQYRSDGATTVHSDAVDALSILWAPTSVLGDDKKLAAIAEFVKFWARAKVWEWEHQDQWITDYYVKNQGVSEADGRRIMATTERPYFPENWDESIDWEQKTIDLITGSGAFGKSFDANQLFDRRFEKIAAEAVAPQYRTKVQG
;
A
#
# COMPACT_ATOMS: atom_id res chain seq x y z
N MET A 1 -12.04 70.82 -4.44
CA MET A 1 -12.62 71.71 -5.50
C MET A 1 -13.16 70.86 -6.64
N ARG A 2 -14.45 71.11 -6.96
CA ARG A 2 -15.25 70.74 -8.15
C ARG A 2 -15.45 69.24 -8.43
N LYS A 3 -16.62 68.70 -8.15
CA LYS A 3 -18.00 68.78 -8.75
C LYS A 3 -18.11 67.76 -9.91
N LEU A 4 -18.81 66.63 -9.68
CA LEU A 4 -20.21 66.31 -10.02
C LEU A 4 -20.59 66.66 -11.49
N ILE A 5 -21.03 65.65 -12.22
CA ILE A 5 -22.32 65.75 -12.97
C ILE A 5 -22.84 64.29 -13.18
N GLU A 6 -24.06 64.06 -12.69
CA GLU A 6 -25.00 62.99 -13.00
C GLU A 6 -25.61 63.20 -14.38
N ALA A 7 -26.03 62.11 -15.01
CA ALA A 7 -27.19 62.12 -15.90
C ALA A 7 -27.78 60.71 -16.11
N ARG A 8 -28.97 60.48 -15.62
CA ARG A 8 -30.04 59.57 -16.09
C ARG A 8 -31.08 60.45 -16.80
N PRO A 9 -32.16 59.94 -17.42
CA PRO A 9 -32.44 58.65 -18.13
C PRO A 9 -33.06 58.90 -19.51
N ASP A 10 -33.35 57.89 -20.31
CA ASP A 10 -34.63 57.93 -21.03
C ASP A 10 -35.17 56.52 -21.40
N THR A 11 -36.45 56.38 -21.11
CA THR A 11 -37.33 55.24 -21.36
C THR A 11 -37.97 55.39 -22.72
N ARG A 12 -37.90 54.37 -23.59
CA ARG A 12 -39.01 54.17 -24.58
C ARG A 12 -39.24 52.68 -24.84
N ARG A 13 -40.45 52.32 -24.51
CA ARG A 13 -41.13 51.04 -24.85
C ARG A 13 -41.30 50.91 -26.35
N MET A 14 -40.98 49.73 -26.87
CA MET A 14 -41.60 49.29 -28.12
C MET A 14 -41.93 47.81 -28.03
N ARG A 15 -43.25 47.54 -27.94
CA ARG A 15 -43.79 46.17 -28.02
C ARG A 15 -43.82 45.76 -29.51
N LEU A 16 -43.17 44.63 -29.82
CA LEU A 16 -43.50 43.91 -31.04
C LEU A 16 -43.70 42.42 -30.71
N THR A 17 -44.92 42.00 -30.81
CA THR A 17 -45.35 40.60 -30.76
C THR A 17 -44.94 39.93 -32.06
N ARG A 18 -44.17 38.85 -31.95
CA ARG A 18 -44.08 37.85 -33.02
C ARG A 18 -44.04 36.43 -32.38
N ARG A 19 -45.13 35.72 -32.60
CA ARG A 19 -45.23 34.29 -32.36
C ARG A 19 -44.32 33.58 -33.36
N VAL A 20 -43.38 32.76 -32.88
CA VAL A 20 -42.75 31.68 -33.66
C VAL A 20 -42.58 30.48 -32.74
N GLY A 21 -42.95 29.34 -33.27
CA GLY A 21 -43.21 28.11 -32.54
C GLY A 21 -41.97 27.53 -31.85
N ALA A 22 -42.22 26.96 -30.70
CA ALA A 22 -41.28 26.14 -29.93
C ALA A 22 -41.12 24.78 -30.62
N ALA A 23 -40.02 24.56 -31.32
CA ALA A 23 -39.59 23.23 -31.66
C ALA A 23 -38.62 22.79 -30.52
N SER A 24 -39.11 21.98 -29.59
CA SER A 24 -38.31 21.37 -28.56
C SER A 24 -37.42 20.30 -29.19
N PHE A 25 -36.19 20.61 -29.43
CA PHE A 25 -35.15 19.58 -29.64
C PHE A 25 -34.77 19.02 -28.28
N ALA A 26 -35.38 17.89 -27.93
CA ALA A 26 -34.89 17.05 -26.84
C ALA A 26 -33.59 16.40 -27.31
N VAL A 27 -32.44 16.97 -26.92
CA VAL A 27 -31.16 16.29 -27.02
C VAL A 27 -31.16 15.22 -25.93
N LEU A 28 -31.42 13.99 -26.32
CA LEU A 28 -31.09 12.81 -25.51
C LEU A 28 -29.59 12.74 -25.39
N VAL A 29 -29.04 13.28 -24.31
CA VAL A 29 -27.71 12.90 -23.83
C VAL A 29 -27.87 11.49 -23.28
N ALA A 30 -27.62 10.50 -24.13
CA ALA A 30 -27.36 9.14 -23.67
C ALA A 30 -26.05 9.21 -22.87
N ALA A 31 -26.16 9.39 -21.55
CA ALA A 31 -25.09 9.10 -20.65
C ALA A 31 -24.85 7.58 -20.76
N CYS A 32 -23.82 7.21 -21.55
CA CYS A 32 -23.20 5.90 -21.39
C CYS A 32 -22.55 5.90 -19.99
N ALA A 33 -23.34 5.64 -18.97
CA ALA A 33 -22.85 5.05 -17.77
C ALA A 33 -22.36 3.66 -18.18
N THR A 34 -21.07 3.56 -18.49
CA THR A 34 -20.40 2.26 -18.46
C THR A 34 -20.54 1.80 -17.02
N SER A 35 -21.53 0.91 -16.79
CA SER A 35 -21.54 0.08 -15.59
C SER A 35 -20.17 -0.61 -15.60
N GLN A 36 -19.28 -0.21 -14.69
CA GLN A 36 -18.15 -1.06 -14.33
C GLN A 36 -18.80 -2.37 -13.89
N GLY A 37 -18.73 -3.37 -14.76
CA GLY A 37 -19.29 -4.68 -14.48
C GLY A 37 -18.58 -5.18 -13.22
N ASP A 38 -19.36 -5.58 -12.22
CA ASP A 38 -18.83 -6.32 -11.08
C ASP A 38 -18.04 -7.50 -11.65
N ALA A 39 -16.77 -7.61 -11.25
CA ALA A 39 -15.96 -8.74 -11.66
C ALA A 39 -16.69 -10.02 -11.25
N ASP A 40 -16.97 -10.90 -12.19
CA ASP A 40 -17.56 -12.21 -11.87
C ASP A 40 -16.50 -13.07 -11.17
N LEU A 41 -16.39 -12.90 -9.86
CA LEU A 41 -15.46 -13.63 -9.01
C LEU A 41 -15.80 -15.14 -8.92
N GLY A 42 -16.88 -15.58 -9.56
CA GLY A 42 -17.25 -17.00 -9.69
C GLY A 42 -16.57 -17.71 -10.86
N LYS A 43 -16.00 -16.99 -11.83
CA LYS A 43 -15.31 -17.61 -12.98
C LYS A 43 -13.97 -18.22 -12.56
N PRO A 44 -13.61 -19.40 -13.10
CA PRO A 44 -12.27 -19.94 -12.93
C PRO A 44 -11.20 -18.99 -13.48
N LEU A 45 -10.02 -19.02 -12.89
CA LEU A 45 -8.89 -18.26 -13.42
C LEU A 45 -8.46 -18.79 -14.78
N PRO A 46 -8.11 -17.91 -15.75
CA PRO A 46 -7.54 -18.33 -17.02
C PRO A 46 -6.23 -19.11 -16.82
N THR A 47 -6.00 -20.12 -17.66
CA THR A 47 -4.81 -20.98 -17.59
C THR A 47 -3.64 -20.50 -18.44
N SER A 48 -3.86 -19.51 -19.32
CA SER A 48 -2.82 -18.95 -20.18
C SER A 48 -3.04 -17.46 -20.41
N VAL A 49 -1.93 -16.73 -20.58
CA VAL A 49 -1.96 -15.30 -20.88
C VAL A 49 -2.07 -15.09 -22.39
N PRO A 50 -3.09 -14.39 -22.91
CA PRO A 50 -3.22 -14.09 -24.32
C PRO A 50 -2.04 -13.24 -24.84
N PRO A 51 -1.58 -13.44 -26.10
CA PRO A 51 -0.55 -12.61 -26.69
C PRO A 51 -0.92 -11.11 -26.70
N GLY A 52 0.10 -10.24 -26.52
CA GLY A 52 -0.08 -8.80 -26.50
C GLY A 52 -0.74 -8.26 -25.22
N THR A 53 -0.84 -9.08 -24.16
CA THR A 53 -1.30 -8.62 -22.86
C THR A 53 -0.26 -7.71 -22.21
N GLU A 54 -0.72 -6.61 -21.62
CA GLU A 54 0.08 -5.70 -20.81
C GLU A 54 -0.49 -5.65 -19.38
N LEU A 55 0.37 -5.44 -18.39
CA LEU A 55 -0.02 -5.24 -16.99
C LEU A 55 0.88 -4.17 -16.33
N LYS A 56 0.27 -3.12 -15.77
CA LYS A 56 0.99 -2.04 -15.08
C LYS A 56 1.18 -2.41 -13.61
N VAL A 57 2.43 -2.70 -13.22
CA VAL A 57 2.75 -3.23 -11.89
C VAL A 57 3.54 -2.22 -11.07
N SER A 58 3.09 -1.93 -9.86
CA SER A 58 3.85 -1.17 -8.85
C SER A 58 4.42 -2.12 -7.80
N ALA A 59 5.67 -2.54 -8.01
CA ALA A 59 6.43 -3.41 -7.13
C ALA A 59 7.92 -3.28 -7.47
N SER A 60 8.54 -2.15 -7.11
CA SER A 60 9.90 -1.80 -7.56
C SER A 60 11.00 -2.76 -7.07
N ASP A 61 10.84 -3.35 -5.89
CA ASP A 61 11.71 -4.40 -5.37
C ASP A 61 11.64 -5.66 -6.25
N MET A 62 10.45 -5.99 -6.75
CA MET A 62 10.25 -7.12 -7.66
C MET A 62 10.96 -6.93 -9.00
N GLN A 63 11.03 -5.71 -9.52
CA GLN A 63 11.80 -5.44 -10.74
C GLN A 63 13.26 -5.85 -10.56
N VAL A 64 13.88 -5.48 -9.42
CA VAL A 64 15.26 -5.86 -9.11
C VAL A 64 15.37 -7.39 -8.96
N ALA A 65 14.51 -8.01 -8.14
CA ALA A 65 14.56 -9.45 -7.91
C ALA A 65 14.37 -10.27 -9.20
N LEU A 66 13.38 -9.91 -10.03
CA LEU A 66 13.12 -10.59 -11.32
C LEU A 66 14.25 -10.38 -12.31
N THR A 67 14.89 -9.21 -12.32
CA THR A 67 16.05 -8.94 -13.20
C THR A 67 17.25 -9.75 -12.74
N SER A 68 17.62 -9.69 -11.46
CA SER A 68 18.78 -10.38 -10.90
C SER A 68 18.66 -11.91 -10.97
N SER A 69 17.45 -12.43 -10.83
CA SER A 69 17.16 -13.87 -10.97
C SER A 69 17.04 -14.35 -12.41
N GLY A 70 17.09 -13.44 -13.41
CA GLY A 70 16.86 -13.77 -14.81
C GLY A 70 15.42 -14.23 -15.14
N GLN A 71 14.45 -13.94 -14.25
CA GLN A 71 13.07 -14.31 -14.44
C GLN A 71 12.27 -13.27 -15.23
N LEU A 72 12.71 -12.00 -15.26
CA LEU A 72 11.97 -10.91 -15.92
C LEU A 72 11.65 -11.21 -17.37
N GLY A 73 12.63 -11.74 -18.14
CA GLY A 73 12.44 -12.10 -19.54
C GLY A 73 11.58 -13.36 -19.81
N LYS A 74 11.15 -14.05 -18.76
CA LYS A 74 10.28 -15.24 -18.84
C LYS A 74 8.82 -14.93 -18.60
N ILE A 75 8.49 -13.69 -18.23
CA ILE A 75 7.10 -13.24 -18.00
C ILE A 75 6.38 -13.22 -19.36
N PRO A 76 5.22 -13.91 -19.51
CA PRO A 76 4.56 -14.09 -20.80
C PRO A 76 3.67 -12.91 -21.21
N PHE A 77 3.91 -11.72 -20.66
CA PHE A 77 3.21 -10.47 -20.99
C PHE A 77 4.14 -9.28 -20.81
N THR A 78 3.75 -8.11 -21.29
CA THR A 78 4.54 -6.89 -21.18
C THR A 78 4.22 -6.15 -19.87
N ILE A 79 5.27 -5.73 -19.16
CA ILE A 79 5.16 -4.74 -18.08
C ILE A 79 5.71 -3.43 -18.64
N PRO A 80 4.85 -2.46 -19.03
CA PRO A 80 5.28 -1.27 -19.77
C PRO A 80 6.11 -0.29 -18.91
N GLY A 81 6.13 -0.51 -17.60
CA GLY A 81 6.92 0.27 -16.65
C GLY A 81 6.68 -0.19 -15.23
N TRP A 82 7.58 0.21 -14.34
CA TRP A 82 7.54 -0.10 -12.91
C TRP A 82 7.38 1.21 -12.11
N PRO A 83 6.18 1.80 -12.07
CA PRO A 83 5.96 3.01 -11.28
C PRO A 83 6.28 2.74 -9.80
N ASN A 84 7.12 3.59 -9.20
CA ASN A 84 7.50 3.48 -7.80
C ASN A 84 6.45 4.18 -6.93
N VAL A 85 5.30 3.55 -6.75
CA VAL A 85 4.21 4.03 -5.91
C VAL A 85 4.08 3.07 -4.73
N THR A 86 4.61 3.46 -3.57
CA THR A 86 4.72 2.58 -2.40
C THR A 86 3.75 2.94 -1.26
N ALA A 87 3.40 4.22 -1.13
CA ALA A 87 2.46 4.65 -0.10
C ALA A 87 1.02 4.25 -0.47
N GLY A 88 0.31 3.61 0.45
CA GLY A 88 -1.05 3.11 0.22
C GLY A 88 -2.01 4.15 -0.37
N PRO A 89 -2.10 5.39 0.18
CA PRO A 89 -2.94 6.44 -0.40
C PRO A 89 -2.61 6.79 -1.86
N ASP A 90 -1.32 6.77 -2.21
CA ASP A 90 -0.86 7.08 -3.58
C ASP A 90 -1.17 5.93 -4.54
N VAL A 91 -1.06 4.67 -4.08
CA VAL A 91 -1.48 3.48 -4.85
C VAL A 91 -2.98 3.53 -5.16
N ILE A 92 -3.81 3.93 -4.18
CA ILE A 92 -5.26 4.09 -4.38
C ILE A 92 -5.55 5.13 -5.48
N GLN A 93 -4.84 6.26 -5.49
CA GLN A 93 -4.99 7.25 -6.57
C GLN A 93 -4.48 6.72 -7.92
N ALA A 94 -3.37 5.98 -7.92
CA ALA A 94 -2.83 5.35 -9.13
C ALA A 94 -3.79 4.29 -9.71
N PHE A 95 -4.47 3.52 -8.87
CA PHE A 95 -5.55 2.61 -9.28
C PHE A 95 -6.74 3.36 -9.89
N LYS A 96 -7.22 4.42 -9.21
CA LYS A 96 -8.33 5.26 -9.74
C LYS A 96 -7.98 5.90 -11.08
N GLY A 97 -6.72 6.29 -11.27
CA GLY A 97 -6.22 6.88 -12.51
C GLY A 97 -5.80 5.86 -13.58
N GLY A 98 -5.84 4.55 -13.29
CA GLY A 98 -5.43 3.50 -14.23
C GLY A 98 -3.93 3.52 -14.58
N SER A 99 -3.09 4.20 -13.80
CA SER A 99 -1.63 4.20 -13.98
C SER A 99 -0.94 2.98 -13.33
N VAL A 100 -1.62 2.31 -12.41
CA VAL A 100 -1.26 1.02 -11.81
C VAL A 100 -2.47 0.09 -11.91
N GLU A 101 -2.24 -1.19 -12.14
CA GLU A 101 -3.27 -2.23 -12.25
C GLU A 101 -3.06 -3.36 -11.22
N LEU A 102 -1.82 -3.53 -10.77
CA LEU A 102 -1.43 -4.46 -9.70
C LEU A 102 -0.38 -3.79 -8.82
N ALA A 103 -0.53 -3.88 -7.51
CA ALA A 103 0.44 -3.32 -6.56
C ALA A 103 0.87 -4.34 -5.51
N SER A 104 2.10 -4.17 -4.99
CA SER A 104 2.62 -4.91 -3.84
C SER A 104 2.70 -3.97 -2.64
N ASN A 105 2.00 -4.30 -1.56
CA ASN A 105 1.94 -3.52 -0.32
C ASN A 105 1.76 -4.42 0.91
N ALA A 106 1.64 -3.80 2.07
CA ALA A 106 1.03 -4.39 3.27
C ALA A 106 -0.49 -4.57 3.11
N GLY A 107 -1.17 -5.23 4.04
CA GLY A 107 -2.64 -5.42 4.01
C GLY A 107 -3.45 -4.14 4.15
N ILE A 108 -3.02 -3.24 5.03
CA ILE A 108 -3.78 -2.03 5.42
C ILE A 108 -4.22 -1.12 4.24
N PRO A 109 -3.44 -0.89 3.17
CA PRO A 109 -3.92 -0.12 2.02
C PRO A 109 -5.20 -0.65 1.37
N SER A 110 -5.43 -1.97 1.38
CA SER A 110 -6.68 -2.56 0.89
C SER A 110 -7.89 -2.22 1.76
N ILE A 111 -7.69 -2.13 3.08
CA ILE A 111 -8.69 -1.66 4.05
C ILE A 111 -9.07 -0.21 3.76
N GLN A 112 -8.07 0.65 3.55
CA GLN A 112 -8.29 2.06 3.22
C GLN A 112 -9.03 2.21 1.88
N ALA A 113 -8.67 1.43 0.86
CA ALA A 113 -9.34 1.44 -0.43
C ALA A 113 -10.83 1.11 -0.29
N HIS A 114 -11.15 0.04 0.44
CA HIS A 114 -12.52 -0.36 0.73
C HIS A 114 -13.29 0.76 1.45
N ALA A 115 -12.70 1.35 2.50
CA ALA A 115 -13.31 2.45 3.24
C ALA A 115 -13.56 3.71 2.36
N GLN A 116 -12.80 3.88 1.28
CA GLN A 116 -12.97 4.94 0.29
C GLN A 116 -13.90 4.55 -0.88
N GLY A 117 -14.54 3.39 -0.82
CA GLY A 117 -15.44 2.91 -1.87
C GLY A 117 -14.73 2.42 -3.15
N LEU A 118 -13.42 2.17 -3.09
CA LEU A 118 -12.70 1.53 -4.20
C LEU A 118 -12.70 0.02 -3.96
N ASP A 119 -13.39 -0.71 -4.83
CA ASP A 119 -13.45 -2.16 -4.76
C ASP A 119 -12.15 -2.77 -5.31
N THR A 120 -11.43 -3.45 -4.42
CA THR A 120 -10.14 -4.09 -4.71
C THR A 120 -10.10 -5.48 -4.10
N ARG A 121 -9.25 -6.36 -4.63
CA ARG A 121 -9.04 -7.69 -4.06
C ARG A 121 -7.56 -7.99 -3.85
N ILE A 122 -7.26 -8.65 -2.76
CA ILE A 122 -5.99 -9.30 -2.47
C ILE A 122 -5.93 -10.57 -3.30
N VAL A 123 -4.87 -10.70 -4.10
CA VAL A 123 -4.66 -11.82 -5.03
C VAL A 123 -3.41 -12.64 -4.71
N ALA A 124 -2.62 -12.21 -3.73
CA ALA A 124 -1.54 -13.02 -3.17
C ALA A 124 -1.22 -12.57 -1.75
N VAL A 125 -0.76 -13.50 -0.93
CA VAL A 125 -0.35 -13.28 0.46
C VAL A 125 1.01 -13.91 0.69
N LEU A 126 1.93 -13.15 1.31
CA LEU A 126 3.12 -13.61 2.00
C LEU A 126 2.94 -13.23 3.46
N TRP A 127 3.02 -14.21 4.35
CA TRP A 127 2.88 -14.02 5.79
C TRP A 127 4.21 -13.69 6.44
N ARG A 128 4.21 -12.78 7.40
CA ARG A 128 5.34 -12.40 8.25
C ARG A 128 4.99 -12.62 9.72
N SER A 129 5.96 -13.11 10.48
CA SER A 129 5.80 -13.38 11.92
C SER A 129 6.62 -12.45 12.78
N THR A 130 7.59 -11.74 12.19
CA THR A 130 8.53 -10.86 12.90
C THR A 130 8.26 -9.39 12.63
N PRO A 131 8.54 -8.50 13.61
CA PRO A 131 8.46 -7.06 13.40
C PRO A 131 9.38 -6.59 12.27
N ASN A 132 8.85 -5.77 11.39
CA ASN A 132 9.54 -5.23 10.22
C ASN A 132 9.64 -3.70 10.23
N TYR A 133 9.25 -3.06 11.35
CA TYR A 133 9.37 -1.63 11.59
C TYR A 133 10.02 -1.37 12.94
N GLY A 134 10.97 -0.42 13.00
CA GLY A 134 11.49 0.11 14.24
C GLY A 134 10.82 1.45 14.58
N LEU A 135 10.45 1.64 15.84
CA LEU A 135 9.98 2.95 16.33
C LEU A 135 11.18 3.86 16.53
N ALA A 136 11.58 4.58 15.48
CA ALA A 136 12.71 5.49 15.50
C ALA A 136 12.38 6.76 16.28
N THR A 137 13.32 7.24 17.12
CA THR A 137 13.16 8.44 17.94
C THR A 137 13.83 9.65 17.31
N ALA A 138 13.31 10.86 17.56
CA ALA A 138 13.94 12.08 17.12
C ALA A 138 15.31 12.28 17.81
N PRO A 139 16.28 12.98 17.15
CA PRO A 139 17.58 13.27 17.73
C PRO A 139 17.47 14.01 19.07
N GLY A 140 18.17 13.51 20.11
CA GLY A 140 18.17 14.08 21.44
C GLY A 140 16.88 13.85 22.25
N SER A 141 15.98 12.97 21.79
CA SER A 141 14.83 12.55 22.58
C SER A 141 15.26 11.60 23.70
N ASN A 142 14.59 11.66 24.83
CA ASN A 142 14.78 10.74 25.96
C ASN A 142 13.63 9.71 25.97
N ILE A 143 13.60 8.85 24.95
CA ILE A 143 12.55 7.83 24.74
C ILE A 143 13.25 6.50 24.55
N HIS A 144 13.09 5.56 25.48
CA HIS A 144 13.80 4.28 25.53
C HIS A 144 12.86 3.09 25.61
N THR A 145 11.64 3.28 26.11
CA THR A 145 10.63 2.23 26.29
C THR A 145 9.31 2.63 25.64
N LEU A 146 8.42 1.67 25.44
CA LEU A 146 7.07 1.96 24.93
C LEU A 146 6.25 2.85 25.88
N GLN A 147 6.52 2.78 27.19
CA GLN A 147 5.84 3.60 28.19
C GLN A 147 6.23 5.08 28.07
N ASP A 148 7.46 5.38 27.60
CA ASP A 148 7.92 6.75 27.34
C ASP A 148 7.17 7.44 26.19
N LEU A 149 6.37 6.69 25.42
CA LEU A 149 5.51 7.24 24.37
C LEU A 149 4.39 8.13 24.92
N ARG A 150 4.05 8.00 26.22
CA ARG A 150 3.00 8.83 26.84
C ARG A 150 3.31 10.32 26.68
N GLY A 151 2.33 11.06 26.14
CA GLY A 151 2.44 12.50 25.88
C GLY A 151 3.31 12.88 24.67
N LYS A 152 3.86 11.92 23.91
CA LYS A 152 4.72 12.18 22.77
C LYS A 152 3.92 12.37 21.46
N LYS A 153 4.56 13.07 20.52
CA LYS A 153 4.09 13.22 19.16
C LYS A 153 4.59 12.03 18.32
N ILE A 154 3.68 11.24 17.79
CA ILE A 154 4.01 10.04 17.01
C ILE A 154 3.52 10.21 15.58
N ALA A 155 4.40 10.02 14.59
CA ALA A 155 4.01 9.99 13.18
C ALA A 155 3.03 8.83 12.93
N TYR A 156 1.91 9.12 12.31
CA TYR A 156 0.81 8.18 12.15
C TYR A 156 0.22 8.25 10.74
N SER A 157 0.11 7.10 10.10
CA SER A 157 -0.57 6.96 8.83
C SER A 157 -1.62 5.85 8.91
N PRO A 158 -2.90 6.17 9.10
CA PRO A 158 -3.94 5.15 9.31
C PRO A 158 -4.11 4.19 8.13
N GLY A 159 -3.79 4.63 6.91
CA GLY A 159 -3.90 3.85 5.67
C GLY A 159 -2.65 3.08 5.27
N GLN A 160 -1.69 2.92 6.17
CA GLN A 160 -0.42 2.24 5.90
C GLN A 160 -0.04 1.33 7.06
N ALA A 161 0.84 0.34 6.81
CA ALA A 161 1.37 -0.59 7.81
C ALA A 161 1.85 0.11 9.09
N GLN A 162 2.54 1.22 8.91
CA GLN A 162 3.08 2.04 10.00
C GLN A 162 2.01 2.51 11.00
N GLY A 163 0.80 2.79 10.51
CA GLY A 163 -0.33 3.14 11.38
C GLY A 163 -0.76 1.96 12.26
N GLY A 164 -0.87 0.78 11.69
CA GLY A 164 -1.16 -0.45 12.43
C GLY A 164 -0.08 -0.76 13.46
N VAL A 165 1.19 -0.62 13.10
CA VAL A 165 2.33 -0.80 14.01
C VAL A 165 2.25 0.17 15.19
N VAL A 166 1.96 1.45 14.96
CA VAL A 166 1.78 2.43 16.05
C VAL A 166 0.66 2.00 17.00
N LEU A 167 -0.51 1.65 16.47
CA LEU A 167 -1.65 1.26 17.32
C LEU A 167 -1.34 -0.01 18.13
N ARG A 168 -0.72 -1.03 17.54
CA ARG A 168 -0.32 -2.25 18.24
C ARG A 168 0.76 -1.97 19.30
N SER A 169 1.72 -1.09 19.01
CA SER A 169 2.75 -0.68 19.98
C SER A 169 2.15 0.06 21.17
N LEU A 170 1.15 0.92 20.94
CA LEU A 170 0.42 1.57 22.02
C LEU A 170 -0.34 0.55 22.88
N GLN A 171 -1.02 -0.44 22.26
CA GLN A 171 -1.68 -1.52 23.00
C GLN A 171 -0.68 -2.33 23.84
N GLN A 172 0.49 -2.67 23.30
CA GLN A 172 1.56 -3.36 24.03
C GLN A 172 2.05 -2.56 25.24
N ALA A 173 2.08 -1.23 25.12
CA ALA A 173 2.44 -0.31 26.21
C ALA A 173 1.31 -0.11 27.25
N GLY A 174 0.11 -0.64 27.03
CA GLY A 174 -1.07 -0.29 27.85
C GLY A 174 -1.51 1.18 27.66
N LEU A 175 -1.18 1.75 26.49
CA LEU A 175 -1.55 3.12 26.10
C LEU A 175 -2.67 3.09 25.06
N SER A 176 -3.37 4.21 24.95
CA SER A 176 -4.37 4.47 23.93
C SER A 176 -3.99 5.68 23.07
N THR A 177 -4.72 5.91 22.00
CA THR A 177 -4.55 7.12 21.16
C THR A 177 -4.78 8.43 21.92
N LYS A 178 -5.44 8.39 23.11
CA LYS A 178 -5.65 9.56 23.99
C LYS A 178 -4.42 9.91 24.82
N ASP A 179 -3.50 8.96 24.96
CA ASP A 179 -2.28 9.12 25.77
C ASP A 179 -1.13 9.74 24.98
N VAL A 180 -1.27 9.92 23.67
CA VAL A 180 -0.25 10.42 22.75
C VAL A 180 -0.83 11.47 21.80
N THR A 181 0.01 12.18 21.05
CA THR A 181 -0.43 13.03 19.93
C THR A 181 -0.09 12.34 18.63
N LEU A 182 -1.09 11.81 17.94
CA LEU A 182 -0.89 11.23 16.61
C LEU A 182 -0.81 12.36 15.56
N VAL A 183 0.36 12.51 14.93
CA VAL A 183 0.59 13.46 13.85
C VAL A 183 0.38 12.74 12.52
N GLN A 184 -0.74 13.03 11.87
CA GLN A 184 -1.12 12.36 10.64
C GLN A 184 -0.25 12.81 9.47
N LEU A 185 0.51 11.88 8.90
CA LEU A 185 1.44 12.06 7.77
C LEU A 185 1.40 10.82 6.88
N ASN A 186 1.80 10.95 5.62
CA ASN A 186 2.13 9.78 4.80
C ASN A 186 3.54 9.28 5.14
N SER A 187 3.78 7.97 5.03
CA SER A 187 5.06 7.36 5.45
C SER A 187 6.32 7.95 4.79
N PRO A 188 6.32 8.43 3.53
CA PRO A 188 7.48 9.12 2.97
C PRO A 188 7.88 10.41 3.72
N GLN A 189 6.95 11.01 4.46
CA GLN A 189 7.19 12.23 5.25
C GLN A 189 7.78 11.96 6.65
N PHE A 190 7.72 10.71 7.14
CA PHE A 190 8.12 10.34 8.49
C PHE A 190 9.57 10.68 8.79
N LEU A 191 10.48 10.36 7.86
CA LEU A 191 11.89 10.64 8.00
C LEU A 191 12.16 12.14 8.19
N THR A 192 11.59 12.98 7.32
CA THR A 192 11.73 14.43 7.40
C THR A 192 11.11 15.00 8.68
N ALA A 193 9.97 14.48 9.11
CA ALA A 193 9.31 14.90 10.34
C ALA A 193 10.15 14.56 11.59
N LEU A 194 10.81 13.40 11.63
CA LEU A 194 11.77 13.05 12.68
C LEU A 194 12.99 13.96 12.69
N GLN A 195 13.61 14.17 11.52
CA GLN A 195 14.78 15.03 11.36
C GLN A 195 14.49 16.47 11.80
N GLY A 196 13.31 16.98 11.41
CA GLY A 196 12.82 18.31 11.81
C GLY A 196 12.24 18.40 13.20
N LYS A 197 12.26 17.31 14.01
CA LYS A 197 11.67 17.23 15.36
C LYS A 197 10.19 17.67 15.40
N GLN A 198 9.47 17.49 14.31
CA GLN A 198 8.03 17.71 14.23
C GLN A 198 7.26 16.60 14.94
N VAL A 199 7.85 15.41 15.00
CA VAL A 199 7.42 14.25 15.77
C VAL A 199 8.56 13.74 16.64
N ASP A 200 8.21 13.12 17.76
CA ASP A 200 9.19 12.53 18.68
C ASP A 200 9.55 11.10 18.26
N VAL A 201 8.61 10.39 17.62
CA VAL A 201 8.76 9.00 17.21
C VAL A 201 8.08 8.78 15.87
N ALA A 202 8.70 7.93 15.02
CA ALA A 202 8.07 7.43 13.79
C ALA A 202 8.43 5.97 13.53
N PRO A 203 7.49 5.13 13.07
CA PRO A 203 7.80 3.78 12.61
C PRO A 203 8.49 3.84 11.24
N LEU A 204 9.74 3.41 11.19
CA LEU A 204 10.54 3.31 9.97
C LEU A 204 10.82 1.85 9.63
N GLY A 205 10.61 1.47 8.38
CA GLY A 205 11.04 0.19 7.82
C GLY A 205 12.46 0.29 7.25
N GLU A 206 13.07 -0.87 7.00
CA GLU A 206 14.38 -0.94 6.32
C GLU A 206 14.23 -0.65 4.81
N PRO A 207 15.20 -0.02 4.15
CA PRO A 207 16.49 0.45 4.69
C PRO A 207 16.46 1.88 5.26
N SER A 208 15.29 2.52 5.32
CA SER A 208 15.16 3.91 5.80
C SER A 208 15.59 4.06 7.26
N LEU A 209 15.24 3.08 8.11
CA LEU A 209 15.67 3.04 9.51
C LEU A 209 17.20 3.02 9.63
N THR A 210 17.86 2.15 8.87
CA THR A 210 19.33 2.06 8.85
C THR A 210 19.97 3.39 8.44
N LYS A 211 19.51 4.01 7.36
CA LYS A 211 20.01 5.31 6.88
C LYS A 211 19.81 6.40 7.91
N TYR A 212 18.65 6.44 8.55
CA TYR A 212 18.35 7.40 9.60
C TYR A 212 19.29 7.25 10.80
N LEU A 213 19.44 6.04 11.32
CA LEU A 213 20.31 5.78 12.46
C LEU A 213 21.80 5.99 12.14
N ALA A 214 22.25 5.70 10.91
CA ALA A 214 23.61 6.00 10.49
C ALA A 214 23.94 7.50 10.57
N GLN A 215 22.95 8.35 10.32
CA GLN A 215 23.12 9.81 10.33
C GLN A 215 22.93 10.44 11.71
N TYR A 216 21.98 9.95 12.52
CA TYR A 216 21.50 10.66 13.73
C TYR A 216 21.74 9.93 15.05
N ARG A 217 22.36 8.75 15.04
CA ARG A 217 22.66 8.01 16.28
C ARG A 217 23.61 8.79 17.21
N SER A 218 24.61 9.48 16.65
CA SER A 218 25.52 10.35 17.40
C SER A 218 24.80 11.51 18.09
N ASP A 219 23.65 11.92 17.54
CA ASP A 219 22.80 12.99 18.06
C ASP A 219 21.72 12.46 19.02
N GLY A 220 21.83 11.19 19.43
CA GLY A 220 20.94 10.55 20.40
C GLY A 220 19.66 9.93 19.79
N ALA A 221 19.57 9.81 18.45
CA ALA A 221 18.49 9.04 17.84
C ALA A 221 18.69 7.55 18.11
N THR A 222 17.60 6.86 18.44
CA THR A 222 17.59 5.41 18.71
C THR A 222 16.29 4.78 18.21
N THR A 223 16.07 3.53 18.56
CA THR A 223 14.80 2.83 18.34
C THR A 223 14.22 2.36 19.67
N VAL A 224 12.91 2.44 19.79
CA VAL A 224 12.16 1.77 20.86
C VAL A 224 11.75 0.39 20.35
N HIS A 225 12.03 -0.63 21.14
CA HIS A 225 11.63 -1.99 20.82
C HIS A 225 10.10 -2.15 20.90
N SER A 226 9.53 -2.83 19.91
CA SER A 226 8.13 -3.20 19.87
C SER A 226 7.99 -4.56 19.18
N ASP A 227 7.12 -5.41 19.69
CA ASP A 227 6.76 -6.70 19.07
C ASP A 227 5.62 -6.54 18.05
N ALA A 228 5.22 -5.31 17.76
CA ALA A 228 4.16 -5.03 16.79
C ALA A 228 4.54 -5.49 15.39
N VAL A 229 3.79 -6.46 14.89
CA VAL A 229 3.96 -7.04 13.55
C VAL A 229 2.97 -6.41 12.58
N ASP A 230 3.40 -6.24 11.32
CA ASP A 230 2.52 -6.10 10.16
C ASP A 230 2.67 -7.39 9.33
N ALA A 231 1.72 -8.32 9.53
CA ALA A 231 1.92 -9.71 9.11
C ALA A 231 1.73 -9.94 7.60
N LEU A 232 1.00 -9.07 6.89
CA LEU A 232 0.68 -9.33 5.49
C LEU A 232 1.52 -8.48 4.53
N SER A 233 2.22 -9.16 3.63
CA SER A 233 2.68 -8.58 2.37
C SER A 233 1.81 -9.14 1.26
N ILE A 234 1.18 -8.28 0.47
CA ILE A 234 0.15 -8.68 -0.49
C ILE A 234 0.46 -8.22 -1.91
N LEU A 235 -0.11 -8.93 -2.89
CA LEU A 235 -0.47 -8.35 -4.17
C LEU A 235 -1.96 -8.08 -4.19
N TRP A 236 -2.37 -6.94 -4.72
CA TRP A 236 -3.76 -6.53 -4.79
C TRP A 236 -4.07 -5.69 -6.03
N ALA A 237 -5.30 -5.76 -6.49
CA ALA A 237 -5.74 -5.11 -7.73
C ALA A 237 -7.19 -4.63 -7.62
N PRO A 238 -7.60 -3.59 -8.38
CA PRO A 238 -9.01 -3.21 -8.53
C PRO A 238 -9.84 -4.34 -9.15
N THR A 239 -11.08 -4.52 -8.71
CA THR A 239 -12.00 -5.50 -9.29
C THR A 239 -12.28 -5.22 -10.77
N SER A 240 -12.26 -3.97 -11.20
CA SER A 240 -12.37 -3.60 -12.63
C SER A 240 -11.24 -4.16 -13.49
N VAL A 241 -10.03 -4.31 -12.92
CA VAL A 241 -8.89 -4.95 -13.58
C VAL A 241 -9.07 -6.48 -13.59
N LEU A 242 -9.55 -7.06 -12.49
CA LEU A 242 -9.85 -8.49 -12.39
C LEU A 242 -11.05 -8.94 -13.28
N GLY A 243 -11.88 -8.01 -13.71
CA GLY A 243 -12.95 -8.25 -14.68
C GLY A 243 -12.49 -8.37 -16.13
N ASP A 244 -11.26 -7.96 -16.45
CA ASP A 244 -10.66 -8.14 -17.77
C ASP A 244 -9.91 -9.50 -17.81
N ASP A 245 -10.38 -10.43 -18.63
CA ASP A 245 -9.83 -11.80 -18.71
C ASP A 245 -8.32 -11.83 -19.05
N LYS A 246 -7.82 -10.87 -19.85
CA LYS A 246 -6.38 -10.79 -20.18
C LYS A 246 -5.57 -10.33 -18.96
N LYS A 247 -6.07 -9.30 -18.25
CA LYS A 247 -5.44 -8.79 -17.03
C LYS A 247 -5.49 -9.84 -15.92
N LEU A 248 -6.63 -10.51 -15.77
CA LEU A 248 -6.80 -11.60 -14.80
C LEU A 248 -5.78 -12.73 -15.03
N ALA A 249 -5.60 -13.15 -16.28
CA ALA A 249 -4.58 -14.14 -16.66
C ALA A 249 -3.15 -13.67 -16.33
N ALA A 250 -2.82 -12.42 -16.67
CA ALA A 250 -1.52 -11.83 -16.38
C ALA A 250 -1.25 -11.73 -14.88
N ILE A 251 -2.26 -11.36 -14.08
CA ILE A 251 -2.16 -11.31 -12.63
C ILE A 251 -1.92 -12.71 -12.05
N ALA A 252 -2.70 -13.71 -12.48
CA ALA A 252 -2.52 -15.09 -12.01
C ALA A 252 -1.10 -15.62 -12.31
N GLU A 253 -0.54 -15.28 -13.47
CA GLU A 253 0.84 -15.63 -13.80
C GLU A 253 1.85 -14.81 -13.01
N PHE A 254 1.63 -13.48 -12.82
CA PHE A 254 2.53 -12.64 -12.05
C PHE A 254 2.65 -13.07 -10.58
N VAL A 255 1.58 -13.56 -9.96
CA VAL A 255 1.61 -14.12 -8.60
C VAL A 255 2.65 -15.22 -8.46
N LYS A 256 2.81 -16.09 -9.48
CA LYS A 256 3.83 -17.14 -9.47
C LYS A 256 5.25 -16.57 -9.52
N PHE A 257 5.47 -15.56 -10.38
CA PHE A 257 6.76 -14.87 -10.48
C PHE A 257 7.10 -14.12 -9.21
N TRP A 258 6.12 -13.44 -8.60
CA TRP A 258 6.28 -12.75 -7.33
C TRP A 258 6.71 -13.72 -6.21
N ALA A 259 6.03 -14.86 -6.08
CA ALA A 259 6.38 -15.85 -5.05
C ALA A 259 7.79 -16.40 -5.25
N ARG A 260 8.16 -16.77 -6.49
CA ARG A 260 9.51 -17.26 -6.83
C ARG A 260 10.59 -16.19 -6.62
N ALA A 261 10.30 -14.93 -6.90
CA ALA A 261 11.22 -13.83 -6.68
C ALA A 261 11.49 -13.63 -5.18
N LYS A 262 10.46 -13.69 -4.33
CA LYS A 262 10.61 -13.62 -2.86
C LYS A 262 11.42 -14.80 -2.29
N VAL A 263 11.26 -15.99 -2.86
CA VAL A 263 12.09 -17.14 -2.51
C VAL A 263 13.53 -16.92 -2.97
N TRP A 264 13.72 -16.42 -4.19
CA TRP A 264 15.05 -16.13 -4.72
C TRP A 264 15.81 -15.10 -3.87
N GLU A 265 15.16 -14.03 -3.41
CA GLU A 265 15.74 -13.04 -2.47
C GLU A 265 16.30 -13.71 -1.21
N TRP A 266 15.59 -14.72 -0.69
CA TRP A 266 16.00 -15.47 0.49
C TRP A 266 17.14 -16.47 0.20
N GLU A 267 17.08 -17.17 -0.92
CA GLU A 267 18.08 -18.19 -1.27
C GLU A 267 19.38 -17.59 -1.81
N HIS A 268 19.36 -16.35 -2.31
CA HIS A 268 20.49 -15.67 -2.95
C HIS A 268 20.84 -14.35 -2.23
N GLN A 269 20.94 -14.41 -0.89
CA GLN A 269 21.09 -13.21 -0.04
C GLN A 269 22.28 -12.32 -0.45
N ASP A 270 23.45 -12.87 -0.77
CA ASP A 270 24.62 -12.08 -1.16
C ASP A 270 24.37 -11.28 -2.44
N GLN A 271 23.73 -11.89 -3.43
CA GLN A 271 23.37 -11.19 -4.66
C GLN A 271 22.26 -10.17 -4.43
N TRP A 272 21.26 -10.51 -3.63
CA TRP A 272 20.19 -9.57 -3.26
C TRP A 272 20.71 -8.37 -2.48
N ILE A 273 21.65 -8.58 -1.55
CA ILE A 273 22.34 -7.50 -0.82
C ILE A 273 23.04 -6.58 -1.81
N THR A 274 23.81 -7.15 -2.73
CA THR A 274 24.56 -6.38 -3.73
C THR A 274 23.64 -5.58 -4.64
N ASP A 275 22.62 -6.22 -5.22
CA ASP A 275 21.81 -5.63 -6.29
C ASP A 275 20.72 -4.70 -5.74
N TYR A 276 20.09 -5.08 -4.63
CA TYR A 276 19.03 -4.27 -4.04
C TYR A 276 19.56 -3.30 -2.99
N TYR A 277 20.14 -3.80 -1.89
CA TYR A 277 20.52 -2.92 -0.78
C TYR A 277 21.65 -1.97 -1.13
N VAL A 278 22.72 -2.46 -1.80
CA VAL A 278 23.87 -1.62 -2.14
C VAL A 278 23.60 -0.76 -3.37
N LYS A 279 23.32 -1.39 -4.53
CA LYS A 279 23.20 -0.65 -5.80
C LYS A 279 21.93 0.15 -5.92
N ASN A 280 20.78 -0.41 -5.52
CA ASN A 280 19.49 0.23 -5.68
C ASN A 280 19.17 1.16 -4.50
N GLN A 281 19.39 0.71 -3.25
CA GLN A 281 19.04 1.45 -2.06
C GLN A 281 20.19 2.32 -1.50
N GLY A 282 21.45 2.10 -1.91
CA GLY A 282 22.60 2.91 -1.51
C GLY A 282 22.99 2.78 -0.04
N VAL A 283 22.77 1.60 0.59
CA VAL A 283 23.30 1.29 1.91
C VAL A 283 24.64 0.53 1.79
N SER A 284 25.42 0.46 2.87
CA SER A 284 26.63 -0.34 2.89
C SER A 284 26.33 -1.83 2.79
N GLU A 285 27.27 -2.63 2.29
CA GLU A 285 27.12 -4.09 2.27
C GLU A 285 26.95 -4.65 3.69
N ALA A 286 27.67 -4.11 4.68
CA ALA A 286 27.54 -4.52 6.08
C ALA A 286 26.12 -4.26 6.62
N ASP A 287 25.53 -3.11 6.27
CA ASP A 287 24.14 -2.81 6.62
C ASP A 287 23.16 -3.72 5.88
N GLY A 288 23.39 -4.00 4.60
CA GLY A 288 22.59 -4.94 3.85
C GLY A 288 22.58 -6.33 4.49
N ARG A 289 23.75 -6.84 4.91
CA ARG A 289 23.86 -8.11 5.63
C ARG A 289 23.12 -8.08 6.98
N ARG A 290 23.25 -6.99 7.73
CA ARG A 290 22.54 -6.81 9.00
C ARG A 290 21.02 -6.81 8.80
N ILE A 291 20.53 -6.13 7.77
CA ILE A 291 19.10 -6.12 7.42
C ILE A 291 18.63 -7.53 7.05
N MET A 292 19.36 -8.23 6.17
CA MET A 292 19.00 -9.59 5.77
C MET A 292 18.99 -10.57 6.96
N ALA A 293 19.90 -10.40 7.93
CA ALA A 293 19.90 -11.25 9.14
C ALA A 293 18.66 -11.06 10.04
N THR A 294 17.89 -9.99 9.85
CA THR A 294 16.62 -9.76 10.55
C THR A 294 15.38 -10.15 9.73
N THR A 295 15.57 -10.58 8.49
CA THR A 295 14.46 -11.07 7.67
C THR A 295 14.16 -12.52 8.02
N GLU A 296 12.93 -12.95 7.73
CA GLU A 296 12.51 -14.33 7.91
C GLU A 296 12.33 -15.04 6.57
N ARG A 297 12.39 -16.36 6.60
CA ARG A 297 12.10 -17.17 5.41
C ARG A 297 10.69 -16.87 4.90
N PRO A 298 10.50 -16.61 3.60
CA PRO A 298 9.17 -16.36 3.06
C PRO A 298 8.22 -17.54 3.31
N TYR A 299 6.99 -17.22 3.68
CA TYR A 299 5.94 -18.20 3.91
C TYR A 299 4.69 -17.79 3.11
N PHE A 300 4.26 -18.69 2.21
CA PHE A 300 3.06 -18.53 1.38
C PHE A 300 1.99 -19.52 1.86
N PRO A 301 0.96 -19.07 2.58
CA PRO A 301 -0.10 -19.96 3.07
C PRO A 301 -0.91 -20.57 1.92
N GLU A 302 -1.17 -21.88 1.99
CA GLU A 302 -2.05 -22.61 1.08
C GLU A 302 -3.54 -22.36 1.37
N ASN A 303 -3.85 -21.87 2.57
CA ASN A 303 -5.16 -21.46 3.03
C ASN A 303 -5.05 -20.08 3.68
N TRP A 304 -5.98 -19.17 3.34
CA TRP A 304 -5.92 -17.80 3.80
C TRP A 304 -6.79 -17.50 5.03
N ASP A 305 -7.40 -18.50 5.67
CA ASP A 305 -8.28 -18.26 6.82
C ASP A 305 -7.58 -17.46 7.93
N GLU A 306 -6.33 -17.85 8.27
CA GLU A 306 -5.54 -17.10 9.26
C GLU A 306 -5.18 -15.68 8.79
N SER A 307 -4.91 -15.51 7.49
CA SER A 307 -4.63 -14.19 6.90
C SER A 307 -5.86 -13.29 6.93
N ILE A 308 -7.03 -13.85 6.68
CA ILE A 308 -8.32 -13.15 6.76
C ILE A 308 -8.63 -12.78 8.21
N ASP A 309 -8.43 -13.69 9.16
CA ASP A 309 -8.58 -13.42 10.59
C ASP A 309 -7.65 -12.32 11.09
N TRP A 310 -6.41 -12.31 10.62
CA TRP A 310 -5.45 -11.24 10.91
C TRP A 310 -5.93 -9.90 10.37
N GLU A 311 -6.38 -9.90 9.12
CA GLU A 311 -6.85 -8.67 8.47
C GLU A 311 -8.14 -8.17 9.14
N GLN A 312 -9.03 -9.07 9.60
CA GLN A 312 -10.21 -8.68 10.39
C GLN A 312 -9.80 -7.96 11.68
N LYS A 313 -8.83 -8.52 12.43
CA LYS A 313 -8.29 -7.88 13.65
C LYS A 313 -7.65 -6.53 13.34
N THR A 314 -7.05 -6.39 12.15
CA THR A 314 -6.47 -5.13 11.67
C THR A 314 -7.54 -4.10 11.33
N ILE A 315 -8.62 -4.51 10.65
CA ILE A 315 -9.80 -3.67 10.39
C ILE A 315 -10.38 -3.17 11.71
N ASP A 316 -10.61 -4.06 12.67
CA ASP A 316 -11.20 -3.72 13.96
C ASP A 316 -10.30 -2.76 14.77
N LEU A 317 -8.98 -2.98 14.74
CA LEU A 317 -8.01 -2.09 15.38
C LEU A 317 -8.04 -0.67 14.80
N ILE A 318 -8.01 -0.56 13.47
CA ILE A 318 -7.95 0.73 12.78
C ILE A 318 -9.28 1.48 12.92
N THR A 319 -10.41 0.79 12.72
CA THR A 319 -11.74 1.39 12.86
C THR A 319 -12.04 1.76 14.31
N GLY A 320 -11.59 0.94 15.27
CA GLY A 320 -11.66 1.23 16.71
C GLY A 320 -10.84 2.45 17.13
N SER A 321 -9.81 2.83 16.37
CA SER A 321 -9.04 4.08 16.60
C SER A 321 -9.76 5.33 16.07
N GLY A 322 -10.90 5.17 15.41
CA GLY A 322 -11.67 6.25 14.79
C GLY A 322 -11.30 6.53 13.31
N ALA A 323 -10.40 5.74 12.72
CA ALA A 323 -10.09 5.82 11.30
C ALA A 323 -11.00 4.90 10.48
N PHE A 324 -11.33 5.30 9.23
CA PHE A 324 -12.05 4.51 8.22
C PHE A 324 -13.49 4.05 8.58
N GLY A 325 -14.16 4.76 9.48
CA GLY A 325 -15.58 4.55 9.72
C GLY A 325 -15.90 3.27 10.50
N LYS A 326 -16.69 2.35 9.93
CA LYS A 326 -17.15 1.12 10.59
C LYS A 326 -16.31 -0.09 10.15
N SER A 327 -16.18 -1.07 11.04
CA SER A 327 -15.65 -2.39 10.70
C SER A 327 -16.52 -3.09 9.64
N PHE A 328 -15.89 -3.92 8.84
CA PHE A 328 -16.52 -4.71 7.79
C PHE A 328 -15.86 -6.10 7.73
N ASP A 329 -16.48 -7.03 7.02
CA ASP A 329 -15.97 -8.40 6.88
C ASP A 329 -14.73 -8.44 5.98
N ALA A 330 -13.60 -8.89 6.53
CA ALA A 330 -12.32 -8.99 5.83
C ALA A 330 -12.37 -9.92 4.60
N ASN A 331 -13.30 -10.89 4.54
CA ASN A 331 -13.48 -11.74 3.37
C ASN A 331 -13.74 -10.92 2.09
N GLN A 332 -14.31 -9.72 2.22
CA GLN A 332 -14.56 -8.83 1.08
C GLN A 332 -13.28 -8.32 0.41
N LEU A 333 -12.14 -8.38 1.10
CA LEU A 333 -10.86 -7.95 0.55
C LEU A 333 -10.15 -9.04 -0.26
N PHE A 334 -10.53 -10.31 -0.16
CA PHE A 334 -9.77 -11.41 -0.74
C PHE A 334 -10.47 -12.04 -1.94
N ASP A 335 -9.70 -12.33 -2.99
CA ASP A 335 -10.14 -13.18 -4.10
C ASP A 335 -9.58 -14.60 -3.91
N ARG A 336 -10.37 -15.47 -3.29
CA ARG A 336 -9.94 -16.83 -2.97
C ARG A 336 -9.64 -17.72 -4.17
N ARG A 337 -9.97 -17.30 -5.40
CA ARG A 337 -9.53 -18.00 -6.62
C ARG A 337 -8.01 -18.08 -6.72
N PHE A 338 -7.30 -17.13 -6.11
CA PHE A 338 -5.84 -17.04 -6.10
C PHE A 338 -5.17 -17.73 -4.92
N GLU A 339 -5.91 -18.23 -3.96
CA GLU A 339 -5.45 -18.68 -2.63
C GLU A 339 -4.23 -19.58 -2.68
N LYS A 340 -4.18 -20.53 -3.65
CA LYS A 340 -3.10 -21.52 -3.74
C LYS A 340 -1.97 -21.14 -4.68
N ILE A 341 -2.14 -20.15 -5.56
CA ILE A 341 -1.23 -19.91 -6.69
C ILE A 341 0.20 -19.61 -6.22
N ALA A 342 0.36 -18.74 -5.23
CA ALA A 342 1.67 -18.38 -4.70
C ALA A 342 2.35 -19.58 -4.03
N ALA A 343 1.62 -20.33 -3.21
CA ALA A 343 2.10 -21.50 -2.52
C ALA A 343 2.50 -22.61 -3.51
N GLU A 344 1.66 -22.92 -4.48
CA GLU A 344 1.95 -23.96 -5.50
C GLU A 344 3.13 -23.60 -6.41
N ALA A 345 3.46 -22.31 -6.55
CA ALA A 345 4.59 -21.84 -7.36
C ALA A 345 5.97 -22.03 -6.71
N VAL A 346 6.03 -22.38 -5.42
CA VAL A 346 7.26 -22.51 -4.62
C VAL A 346 7.39 -23.91 -4.00
N ALA A 347 8.59 -24.23 -3.54
CA ALA A 347 8.87 -25.53 -2.91
C ALA A 347 8.11 -25.69 -1.56
N PRO A 348 7.83 -26.93 -1.11
CA PRO A 348 7.00 -27.20 0.06
C PRO A 348 7.44 -26.50 1.35
N GLN A 349 8.76 -26.31 1.57
CA GLN A 349 9.27 -25.63 2.76
C GLN A 349 8.82 -24.17 2.88
N TYR A 350 8.40 -23.53 1.77
CA TYR A 350 7.87 -22.18 1.75
C TYR A 350 6.34 -22.08 1.93
N ARG A 351 5.68 -23.24 2.12
CA ARG A 351 4.23 -23.37 2.37
C ARG A 351 3.89 -23.63 3.82
N THR A 352 4.91 -23.72 4.68
CA THR A 352 4.75 -23.98 6.11
C THR A 352 5.44 -22.88 6.92
N LYS A 353 4.81 -22.47 8.03
CA LYS A 353 5.44 -21.51 8.97
C LYS A 353 6.74 -22.09 9.51
N VAL A 354 7.71 -21.21 9.76
CA VAL A 354 8.85 -21.56 10.63
C VAL A 354 8.28 -21.75 12.04
N GLN A 355 8.47 -22.93 12.62
CA GLN A 355 8.21 -23.11 14.04
C GLN A 355 9.29 -22.31 14.77
N GLY A 356 8.89 -21.24 15.48
CA GLY A 356 9.74 -20.43 16.32
C GLY A 356 10.18 -21.18 17.58
#